data_524e9f0f05152a390b3164f8072fdbb5
#
_entry.id   524e9f0f05152a390b3164f8072fdbb5
#
_cell.length_a   1.000
_cell.length_b   1.000
_cell.length_c   1.000
_cell.angle_alpha   90.00
_cell.angle_beta   90.00
_cell.angle_gamma   90.00
#
_symmetry.space_group_name_H-M   'P 1'
#
loop_
_entity.id
_entity.type
_entity.pdbx_description
1 polymer ?
#
loop_
_entity_poly.entity_id
_entity_poly.type
_entity_poly.pdbx_seq_one_letter_code
_entity_poly.pdbx_strand_id
1 'polypeptide(L)'
;MGDPHRQGTAHVLTHAGVPRARSASLLGEAGRALGMLTDAMAAYSAVELLELFQRAQAAFTDRVDAIKPDQWDDESLPGWTVADLVAHLVNEALWVPPLLAGEPYDLIEGRFPDGTDDLLGDDPFSGWETAADGALSAFAQDDALRHTVHLSGGPTPAAEYILEMTADLVVHSYDLAAATDGDTDLDGELVTAALVYAERLPLDGIKGLIDPPLDVPPSAPPLVRLLGRFGRRP
;
A
#
# COMPACT_ATOMS: atom_id res chain seq x y z
N MET A 1 54.97 24.21 17.42
CA MET A 1 54.78 22.97 16.62
C MET A 1 53.46 22.40 17.05
N GLY A 2 52.40 22.78 16.36
CA GLY A 2 51.04 22.36 16.60
C GLY A 2 50.65 21.45 15.46
N ASP A 3 50.04 20.35 15.80
CA ASP A 3 49.54 19.35 14.85
C ASP A 3 48.13 19.79 14.38
N PRO A 4 47.92 20.02 13.09
CA PRO A 4 46.60 20.32 12.56
C PRO A 4 46.07 19.10 11.83
N HIS A 5 45.25 18.24 12.41
CA HIS A 5 44.34 17.36 11.68
C HIS A 5 43.46 16.50 12.63
N ARG A 6 42.36 17.08 13.06
CA ARG A 6 41.13 16.34 13.34
C ARG A 6 39.96 17.04 12.64
N GLN A 7 39.84 16.76 11.35
CA GLN A 7 38.58 16.99 10.66
C GLN A 7 37.66 15.85 11.03
N GLY A 8 36.71 16.13 11.91
CA GLY A 8 35.56 15.29 12.12
C GLY A 8 34.69 15.30 10.88
N THR A 9 34.69 14.22 10.13
CA THR A 9 33.69 13.94 9.11
C THR A 9 32.36 13.74 9.81
N ALA A 10 31.53 14.77 9.78
CA ALA A 10 30.10 14.62 10.04
C ALA A 10 29.55 13.69 8.95
N HIS A 11 29.23 12.44 9.32
CA HIS A 11 28.35 11.62 8.52
C HIS A 11 26.99 12.30 8.54
N VAL A 12 26.69 13.02 7.46
CA VAL A 12 25.33 13.37 7.08
C VAL A 12 24.69 12.02 6.74
N LEU A 13 23.92 11.46 7.68
CA LEU A 13 22.94 10.43 7.37
C LEU A 13 21.91 11.11 6.48
N THR A 14 22.08 10.96 5.18
CA THR A 14 20.99 11.15 4.23
C THR A 14 19.92 10.14 4.63
N HIS A 15 18.86 10.61 5.27
CA HIS A 15 17.62 9.86 5.37
C HIS A 15 17.25 9.49 3.93
N ALA A 16 17.32 8.20 3.62
CA ALA A 16 16.70 7.68 2.42
C ALA A 16 15.20 7.95 2.63
N GLY A 17 14.68 8.95 1.94
CA GLY A 17 13.25 9.24 1.93
C GLY A 17 12.48 7.98 1.56
N VAL A 18 11.21 7.91 1.97
CA VAL A 18 10.25 6.88 1.52
C VAL A 18 10.56 6.62 0.04
N PRO A 19 10.84 5.37 -0.37
CA PRO A 19 11.13 5.10 -1.77
C PRO A 19 9.99 5.71 -2.58
N ARG A 20 10.36 6.68 -3.45
CA ARG A 20 9.37 7.39 -4.28
C ARG A 20 8.33 6.40 -4.70
N ALA A 21 7.08 6.67 -4.35
CA ALA A 21 5.95 5.84 -4.73
C ALA A 21 5.97 5.62 -6.24
N ARG A 22 6.67 4.57 -6.66
CA ARG A 22 6.48 3.97 -7.98
C ARG A 22 5.25 3.08 -7.94
N SER A 23 4.52 3.17 -6.83
CA SER A 23 3.38 2.35 -6.50
C SER A 23 2.13 2.64 -7.29
N ALA A 24 2.02 3.72 -8.01
CA ALA A 24 0.85 3.87 -8.84
C ALA A 24 0.85 2.84 -10.01
N SER A 25 1.18 1.61 -9.76
CA SER A 25 0.82 0.38 -10.46
C SER A 25 1.79 -0.77 -10.26
N LEU A 26 1.42 -1.71 -9.45
CA LEU A 26 1.99 -3.06 -9.40
C LEU A 26 1.76 -3.85 -10.69
N LEU A 27 0.85 -3.42 -11.56
CA LEU A 27 0.43 -4.14 -12.77
C LEU A 27 1.07 -3.67 -14.08
N GLY A 28 1.90 -2.63 -14.04
CA GLY A 28 2.45 -2.03 -15.27
C GLY A 28 3.29 -2.94 -16.16
N GLU A 29 3.87 -3.99 -15.65
CA GLU A 29 4.62 -4.97 -16.45
C GLU A 29 3.80 -6.22 -16.79
N ALA A 30 2.65 -6.44 -16.13
CA ALA A 30 1.81 -7.63 -16.30
C ALA A 30 0.75 -7.52 -17.41
N GLY A 31 0.77 -6.52 -18.25
CA GLY A 31 -0.20 -6.25 -19.32
C GLY A 31 -0.48 -7.40 -20.33
N ARG A 32 -0.05 -8.61 -20.03
CA ARG A 32 -0.37 -9.85 -20.80
C ARG A 32 -1.39 -10.77 -20.14
N ALA A 33 -1.85 -10.46 -18.92
CA ALA A 33 -2.87 -11.26 -18.21
C ALA A 33 -4.31 -10.78 -18.48
N LEU A 34 -4.53 -9.94 -19.48
CA LEU A 34 -5.83 -9.31 -19.79
C LEU A 34 -7.00 -10.31 -19.99
N GLY A 35 -6.70 -11.56 -20.34
CA GLY A 35 -7.72 -12.61 -20.50
C GLY A 35 -8.15 -13.28 -19.19
N MET A 36 -7.32 -13.24 -18.13
CA MET A 36 -7.66 -13.81 -16.81
C MET A 36 -8.31 -12.78 -15.87
N LEU A 37 -8.20 -11.49 -16.21
CA LEU A 37 -8.71 -10.37 -15.42
C LEU A 37 -10.25 -10.30 -15.41
N THR A 38 -10.91 -10.73 -16.49
CA THR A 38 -12.37 -10.70 -16.61
C THR A 38 -13.07 -11.67 -15.67
N ASP A 39 -12.48 -12.81 -15.34
CA ASP A 39 -13.15 -13.84 -14.52
C ASP A 39 -13.13 -13.52 -13.02
N ALA A 40 -12.13 -12.80 -12.53
CA ALA A 40 -12.05 -12.50 -11.11
C ALA A 40 -12.66 -11.12 -10.75
N MET A 41 -12.75 -10.19 -11.70
CA MET A 41 -13.62 -9.01 -11.59
C MET A 41 -15.11 -9.41 -11.66
N ALA A 42 -15.44 -10.57 -12.26
CA ALA A 42 -16.77 -11.16 -12.21
C ALA A 42 -17.12 -11.73 -10.81
N ALA A 43 -16.15 -11.81 -9.88
CA ALA A 43 -16.39 -12.37 -8.55
C ALA A 43 -17.03 -11.35 -7.59
N TYR A 44 -16.84 -10.04 -7.81
CA TYR A 44 -17.35 -8.99 -6.92
C TYR A 44 -18.12 -7.93 -7.72
N SER A 45 -19.27 -7.53 -7.20
CA SER A 45 -19.98 -6.34 -7.68
C SER A 45 -19.26 -5.05 -7.22
N ALA A 46 -19.60 -3.91 -7.83
CA ALA A 46 -19.05 -2.62 -7.42
C ALA A 46 -19.35 -2.28 -5.94
N VAL A 47 -20.52 -2.70 -5.45
CA VAL A 47 -20.90 -2.51 -4.03
C VAL A 47 -20.01 -3.36 -3.12
N GLU A 48 -19.80 -4.63 -3.44
CA GLU A 48 -18.94 -5.51 -2.65
C GLU A 48 -17.48 -5.04 -2.65
N LEU A 49 -16.96 -4.54 -3.77
CA LEU A 49 -15.62 -3.95 -3.83
C LEU A 49 -15.48 -2.75 -2.91
N LEU A 50 -16.47 -1.84 -2.91
CA LEU A 50 -16.47 -0.67 -2.06
C LEU A 50 -16.57 -1.05 -0.58
N GLU A 51 -17.41 -2.03 -0.23
CA GLU A 51 -17.53 -2.55 1.13
C GLU A 51 -16.23 -3.19 1.63
N LEU A 52 -15.56 -3.99 0.78
CA LEU A 52 -14.26 -4.60 1.10
C LEU A 52 -13.20 -3.53 1.34
N PHE A 53 -13.13 -2.52 0.48
CA PHE A 53 -12.18 -1.41 0.62
C PHE A 53 -12.43 -0.63 1.92
N GLN A 54 -13.69 -0.27 2.22
CA GLN A 54 -14.05 0.42 3.45
C GLN A 54 -13.67 -0.37 4.71
N ARG A 55 -13.90 -1.68 4.70
CA ARG A 55 -13.52 -2.57 5.80
C ARG A 55 -12.00 -2.69 5.95
N ALA A 56 -11.27 -2.74 4.84
CA ALA A 56 -9.81 -2.76 4.85
C ALA A 56 -9.23 -1.46 5.40
N GLN A 57 -9.80 -0.30 5.01
CA GLN A 57 -9.42 0.99 5.61
C GLN A 57 -9.70 1.02 7.12
N ALA A 58 -10.87 0.57 7.56
CA ALA A 58 -11.20 0.53 8.98
C ALA A 58 -10.21 -0.37 9.75
N ALA A 59 -9.87 -1.54 9.21
CA ALA A 59 -8.90 -2.44 9.82
C ALA A 59 -7.50 -1.83 9.91
N PHE A 60 -7.07 -1.04 8.93
CA PHE A 60 -5.80 -0.31 9.00
C PHE A 60 -5.87 0.86 9.99
N THR A 61 -6.96 1.63 9.98
CA THR A 61 -7.21 2.74 10.93
C THR A 61 -7.14 2.27 12.38
N ASP A 62 -7.81 1.15 12.72
CA ASP A 62 -7.76 0.56 14.07
C ASP A 62 -6.31 0.29 14.53
N ARG A 63 -5.42 -0.06 13.60
CA ARG A 63 -4.02 -0.33 13.89
C ARG A 63 -3.20 0.95 14.00
N VAL A 64 -3.47 1.94 13.17
CA VAL A 64 -2.87 3.28 13.29
C VAL A 64 -3.23 3.89 14.65
N ASP A 65 -4.50 3.82 15.06
CA ASP A 65 -4.97 4.33 16.34
C ASP A 65 -4.34 3.61 17.56
N ALA A 66 -3.88 2.38 17.37
CA ALA A 66 -3.22 1.60 18.41
C ALA A 66 -1.72 1.88 18.55
N ILE A 67 -1.09 2.65 17.63
CA ILE A 67 0.33 2.99 17.69
C ILE A 67 0.62 3.86 18.92
N LYS A 68 1.57 3.43 19.75
CA LYS A 68 2.02 4.20 20.90
C LYS A 68 3.03 5.27 20.46
N PRO A 69 3.16 6.39 21.22
CA PRO A 69 4.05 7.48 20.84
C PRO A 69 5.53 7.10 20.65
N ASP A 70 5.98 6.04 21.29
CA ASP A 70 7.36 5.52 21.23
C ASP A 70 7.57 4.45 20.15
N GLN A 71 6.54 4.08 19.38
CA GLN A 71 6.60 3.04 18.35
C GLN A 71 6.76 3.58 16.92
N TRP A 72 6.58 4.88 16.70
CA TRP A 72 6.64 5.47 15.36
C TRP A 72 7.98 5.29 14.65
N ASP A 73 9.08 5.22 15.43
CA ASP A 73 10.44 5.01 14.93
C ASP A 73 10.85 3.52 14.89
N ASP A 74 9.99 2.59 15.34
CA ASP A 74 10.27 1.16 15.30
C ASP A 74 10.33 0.66 13.86
N GLU A 75 11.14 -0.37 13.60
CA GLU A 75 11.22 -0.98 12.27
C GLU A 75 9.95 -1.79 11.95
N SER A 76 9.26 -1.43 10.88
CA SER A 76 8.06 -2.13 10.39
C SER A 76 8.40 -3.14 9.30
N LEU A 77 9.21 -2.75 8.34
CA LEU A 77 9.71 -3.56 7.24
C LEU A 77 11.21 -3.28 7.08
N PRO A 78 12.00 -4.14 6.39
CA PRO A 78 13.42 -3.89 6.20
C PRO A 78 13.71 -2.50 5.65
N GLY A 79 14.26 -1.63 6.48
CA GLY A 79 14.60 -0.25 6.14
C GLY A 79 13.43 0.75 6.17
N TRP A 80 12.28 0.37 6.72
CA TRP A 80 11.11 1.22 6.93
C TRP A 80 10.76 1.28 8.41
N THR A 81 10.45 2.47 8.90
CA THR A 81 9.84 2.66 10.22
C THR A 81 8.32 2.46 10.15
N VAL A 82 7.67 2.41 11.31
CA VAL A 82 6.21 2.46 11.42
C VAL A 82 5.67 3.73 10.77
N ALA A 83 6.33 4.89 10.99
CA ALA A 83 5.97 6.14 10.33
C ALA A 83 6.05 6.05 8.80
N ASP A 84 7.11 5.43 8.26
CA ASP A 84 7.26 5.24 6.81
C ASP A 84 6.14 4.37 6.22
N LEU A 85 5.73 3.32 6.94
CA LEU A 85 4.64 2.45 6.51
C LEU A 85 3.30 3.20 6.46
N VAL A 86 2.98 3.99 7.50
CA VAL A 86 1.76 4.80 7.51
C VAL A 86 1.80 5.88 6.43
N ALA A 87 2.94 6.57 6.27
CA ALA A 87 3.13 7.58 5.22
C ALA A 87 2.97 6.99 3.80
N HIS A 88 3.42 5.74 3.59
CA HIS A 88 3.19 5.04 2.33
C HIS A 88 1.69 4.93 2.03
N LEU A 89 0.89 4.45 2.98
CA LEU A 89 -0.57 4.30 2.79
C LEU A 89 -1.29 5.66 2.65
N VAL A 90 -0.81 6.71 3.33
CA VAL A 90 -1.28 8.09 3.12
C VAL A 90 -1.04 8.51 1.67
N ASN A 91 0.18 8.30 1.18
CA ASN A 91 0.53 8.66 -0.20
C ASN A 91 -0.33 7.89 -1.21
N GLU A 92 -0.48 6.56 -1.06
CA GLU A 92 -1.34 5.76 -1.93
C GLU A 92 -2.79 6.28 -1.93
N ALA A 93 -3.34 6.62 -0.77
CA ALA A 93 -4.69 7.16 -0.65
C ALA A 93 -4.83 8.53 -1.34
N LEU A 94 -3.84 9.41 -1.27
CA LEU A 94 -3.83 10.73 -1.91
C LEU A 94 -3.86 10.65 -3.45
N TRP A 95 -3.37 9.57 -4.04
CA TRP A 95 -3.41 9.37 -5.49
C TRP A 95 -4.80 8.99 -6.01
N VAL A 96 -5.67 8.42 -5.19
CA VAL A 96 -6.98 7.90 -5.61
C VAL A 96 -7.88 8.97 -6.21
N PRO A 97 -8.13 10.13 -5.56
CA PRO A 97 -9.06 11.12 -6.12
C PRO A 97 -8.64 11.67 -7.49
N PRO A 98 -7.40 12.12 -7.73
CA PRO A 98 -7.03 12.64 -9.05
C PRO A 98 -7.01 11.56 -10.14
N LEU A 99 -6.62 10.30 -9.82
CA LEU A 99 -6.68 9.20 -10.78
C LEU A 99 -8.12 8.90 -11.21
N LEU A 100 -9.06 8.87 -10.27
CA LEU A 100 -10.50 8.68 -10.59
C LEU A 100 -11.12 9.88 -11.30
N ALA A 101 -10.58 11.08 -11.10
CA ALA A 101 -10.94 12.25 -11.89
C ALA A 101 -10.39 12.21 -13.34
N GLY A 102 -9.62 11.17 -13.68
CA GLY A 102 -9.05 10.97 -15.03
C GLY A 102 -7.79 11.78 -15.29
N GLU A 103 -7.13 12.28 -14.23
CA GLU A 103 -5.85 12.98 -14.39
C GLU A 103 -4.74 12.01 -14.82
N PRO A 104 -3.89 12.40 -15.79
CA PRO A 104 -2.75 11.58 -16.21
C PRO A 104 -1.73 11.40 -15.08
N TYR A 105 -1.12 10.21 -15.01
CA TYR A 105 -0.11 9.86 -14.01
C TYR A 105 1.00 10.92 -13.88
N ASP A 106 1.56 11.38 -15.00
CA ASP A 106 2.66 12.34 -15.06
C ASP A 106 2.30 13.74 -14.52
N LEU A 107 1.02 14.09 -14.44
CA LEU A 107 0.55 15.32 -13.81
C LEU A 107 0.33 15.17 -12.29
N ILE A 108 0.18 13.97 -11.81
CA ILE A 108 0.01 13.65 -10.38
C ILE A 108 1.38 13.39 -9.75
N GLU A 109 2.30 12.76 -10.49
CA GLU A 109 3.67 12.50 -10.02
C GLU A 109 4.35 13.81 -9.58
N GLY A 110 4.84 13.83 -8.34
CA GLY A 110 5.45 15.00 -7.73
C GLY A 110 4.47 16.08 -7.21
N ARG A 111 3.14 15.83 -7.24
CA ARG A 111 2.14 16.71 -6.63
C ARG A 111 2.16 16.63 -5.12
N PHE A 112 2.34 15.44 -4.59
CA PHE A 112 2.34 15.17 -3.16
C PHE A 112 3.77 15.17 -2.61
N PRO A 113 3.96 15.45 -1.30
CA PRO A 113 5.26 15.37 -0.67
C PRO A 113 5.88 13.96 -0.80
N ASP A 114 7.23 13.92 -0.81
CA ASP A 114 7.98 12.65 -0.85
C ASP A 114 8.48 12.23 0.55
N GLY A 115 8.39 13.11 1.54
CA GLY A 115 8.92 12.88 2.89
C GLY A 115 7.86 12.36 3.85
N THR A 116 8.24 11.42 4.72
CA THR A 116 7.38 10.84 5.76
C THR A 116 6.73 11.93 6.61
N ASP A 117 7.53 12.86 7.16
CA ASP A 117 7.04 13.95 8.01
C ASP A 117 6.08 14.88 7.26
N ASP A 118 6.36 15.18 5.99
CA ASP A 118 5.52 16.05 5.17
C ASP A 118 4.18 15.39 4.80
N LEU A 119 4.16 14.05 4.63
CA LEU A 119 2.95 13.27 4.35
C LEU A 119 2.08 13.12 5.60
N LEU A 120 2.69 12.87 6.75
CA LEU A 120 1.99 12.67 8.02
C LEU A 120 1.60 13.99 8.69
N GLY A 121 2.35 15.08 8.46
CA GLY A 121 2.14 16.38 9.10
C GLY A 121 2.40 16.34 10.60
N ASP A 122 1.84 17.32 11.32
CA ASP A 122 2.00 17.45 12.78
C ASP A 122 1.18 16.40 13.56
N ASP A 123 0.16 15.81 12.94
CA ASP A 123 -0.72 14.78 13.51
C ASP A 123 -0.89 13.62 12.52
N PRO A 124 -0.09 12.54 12.67
CA PRO A 124 -0.12 11.39 11.77
C PRO A 124 -1.48 10.71 11.67
N PHE A 125 -2.25 10.68 12.76
CA PHE A 125 -3.60 10.09 12.76
C PHE A 125 -4.53 10.88 11.84
N SER A 126 -4.56 12.20 12.01
CA SER A 126 -5.37 13.11 11.17
C SER A 126 -4.91 13.12 9.72
N GLY A 127 -3.60 12.97 9.48
CA GLY A 127 -3.02 12.82 8.14
C GLY A 127 -3.57 11.58 7.43
N TRP A 128 -3.53 10.44 8.11
CA TRP A 128 -4.09 9.19 7.60
C TRP A 128 -5.61 9.28 7.36
N GLU A 129 -6.39 9.69 8.38
CA GLU A 129 -7.86 9.78 8.26
C GLU A 129 -8.29 10.67 7.09
N THR A 130 -7.64 11.83 6.93
CA THR A 130 -7.96 12.75 5.82
C THR A 130 -7.72 12.11 4.45
N ALA A 131 -6.60 11.42 4.28
CA ALA A 131 -6.27 10.75 3.02
C ALA A 131 -7.22 9.56 2.76
N ALA A 132 -7.49 8.75 3.78
CA ALA A 132 -8.39 7.60 3.71
C ALA A 132 -9.83 8.01 3.34
N ASP A 133 -10.37 9.05 3.99
CA ASP A 133 -11.70 9.60 3.68
C ASP A 133 -11.77 10.15 2.25
N GLY A 134 -10.71 10.80 1.79
CA GLY A 134 -10.60 11.28 0.42
C GLY A 134 -10.67 10.15 -0.60
N ALA A 135 -9.92 9.08 -0.37
CA ALA A 135 -9.90 7.90 -1.24
C ALA A 135 -11.25 7.18 -1.25
N LEU A 136 -11.84 6.93 -0.07
CA LEU A 136 -13.15 6.30 0.04
C LEU A 136 -14.24 7.12 -0.66
N SER A 137 -14.24 8.43 -0.43
CA SER A 137 -15.20 9.34 -1.06
C SER A 137 -15.08 9.35 -2.59
N ALA A 138 -13.87 9.22 -3.13
CA ALA A 138 -13.63 9.17 -4.56
C ALA A 138 -14.13 7.85 -5.17
N PHE A 139 -13.85 6.70 -4.56
CA PHE A 139 -14.36 5.40 -5.01
C PHE A 139 -15.88 5.27 -4.88
N ALA A 140 -16.50 5.96 -3.90
CA ALA A 140 -17.94 5.95 -3.66
C ALA A 140 -18.75 6.83 -4.63
N GLN A 141 -18.10 7.60 -5.52
CA GLN A 141 -18.81 8.39 -6.53
C GLN A 141 -19.57 7.47 -7.51
N ASP A 142 -20.69 7.95 -7.99
CA ASP A 142 -21.49 7.25 -9.00
C ASP A 142 -20.62 6.83 -10.19
N ASP A 143 -20.72 5.58 -10.58
CA ASP A 143 -19.97 4.98 -11.70
C ASP A 143 -18.44 5.02 -11.60
N ALA A 144 -17.83 5.45 -10.47
CA ALA A 144 -16.37 5.54 -10.31
C ALA A 144 -15.64 4.24 -10.69
N LEU A 145 -16.15 3.09 -10.25
CA LEU A 145 -15.55 1.78 -10.52
C LEU A 145 -15.72 1.30 -11.98
N ARG A 146 -16.45 2.03 -12.81
CA ARG A 146 -16.56 1.76 -14.25
C ARG A 146 -15.54 2.52 -15.08
N HIS A 147 -14.85 3.47 -14.47
CA HIS A 147 -13.84 4.26 -15.16
C HIS A 147 -12.55 3.45 -15.38
N THR A 148 -11.70 3.96 -16.24
CA THR A 148 -10.32 3.54 -16.40
C THR A 148 -9.44 4.61 -15.78
N VAL A 149 -8.54 4.21 -14.87
CA VAL A 149 -7.47 5.05 -14.32
C VAL A 149 -6.19 4.83 -15.09
N HIS A 150 -5.29 5.80 -15.08
CA HIS A 150 -3.99 5.73 -15.76
C HIS A 150 -2.88 5.65 -14.72
N LEU A 151 -2.53 4.41 -14.36
CA LEU A 151 -1.43 4.12 -13.44
C LEU A 151 -0.07 4.14 -14.18
N SER A 152 1.04 4.08 -13.45
CA SER A 152 2.40 4.05 -14.04
C SER A 152 2.58 2.92 -15.05
N GLY A 153 1.83 1.84 -14.87
CA GLY A 153 1.80 0.68 -15.75
C GLY A 153 0.88 0.77 -16.95
N GLY A 154 0.08 1.83 -17.01
CA GLY A 154 -0.86 2.05 -18.10
C GLY A 154 -2.32 2.07 -17.64
N PRO A 155 -3.26 1.99 -18.59
CA PRO A 155 -4.68 2.05 -18.31
C PRO A 155 -5.14 0.80 -17.53
N THR A 156 -5.80 1.02 -16.39
CA THR A 156 -6.28 0.00 -15.45
C THR A 156 -7.75 0.25 -15.13
N PRO A 157 -8.63 -0.77 -15.13
CA PRO A 157 -10.00 -0.61 -14.65
C PRO A 157 -10.02 -0.15 -13.18
N ALA A 158 -10.85 0.85 -12.84
CA ALA A 158 -10.94 1.33 -11.46
C ALA A 158 -11.42 0.26 -10.47
N ALA A 159 -12.20 -0.72 -10.93
CA ALA A 159 -12.58 -1.90 -10.13
C ALA A 159 -11.39 -2.82 -9.81
N GLU A 160 -10.35 -2.83 -10.63
CA GLU A 160 -9.10 -3.53 -10.35
C GLU A 160 -8.23 -2.71 -9.40
N TYR A 161 -8.17 -1.41 -9.61
CA TYR A 161 -7.41 -0.49 -8.75
C TYR A 161 -7.91 -0.48 -7.31
N ILE A 162 -9.24 -0.48 -7.06
CA ILE A 162 -9.76 -0.59 -5.69
C ILE A 162 -9.41 -1.92 -5.03
N LEU A 163 -9.32 -3.01 -5.79
CA LEU A 163 -8.92 -4.32 -5.27
C LEU A 163 -7.42 -4.36 -4.95
N GLU A 164 -6.58 -3.69 -5.75
CA GLU A 164 -5.16 -3.45 -5.47
C GLU A 164 -5.00 -2.70 -4.15
N MET A 165 -5.67 -1.56 -3.99
CA MET A 165 -5.67 -0.76 -2.77
C MET A 165 -6.19 -1.53 -1.55
N THR A 166 -7.20 -2.39 -1.76
CA THR A 166 -7.71 -3.28 -0.70
C THR A 166 -6.64 -4.28 -0.26
N ALA A 167 -5.94 -4.90 -1.20
CA ALA A 167 -4.90 -5.88 -0.89
C ALA A 167 -3.71 -5.24 -0.17
N ASP A 168 -3.33 -4.04 -0.57
CA ASP A 168 -2.26 -3.26 0.05
C ASP A 168 -2.60 -2.93 1.51
N LEU A 169 -3.80 -2.40 1.78
CA LEU A 169 -4.30 -2.16 3.13
C LEU A 169 -4.32 -3.42 4.00
N VAL A 170 -4.74 -4.56 3.45
CA VAL A 170 -4.82 -5.83 4.19
C VAL A 170 -3.42 -6.32 4.58
N VAL A 171 -2.46 -6.31 3.64
CA VAL A 171 -1.08 -6.77 3.90
C VAL A 171 -0.39 -5.84 4.89
N HIS A 172 -0.53 -4.53 4.72
CA HIS A 172 0.10 -3.55 5.62
C HIS A 172 -0.60 -3.42 6.98
N SER A 173 -1.87 -3.81 7.09
CA SER A 173 -2.50 -4.00 8.40
C SER A 173 -1.81 -5.10 9.21
N TYR A 174 -1.40 -6.20 8.55
CA TYR A 174 -0.60 -7.24 9.20
C TYR A 174 0.80 -6.71 9.56
N ASP A 175 1.49 -6.08 8.60
CA ASP A 175 2.85 -5.56 8.80
C ASP A 175 2.89 -4.57 9.98
N LEU A 176 1.93 -3.63 10.05
CA LEU A 176 1.82 -2.64 11.13
C LEU A 176 1.54 -3.29 12.49
N ALA A 177 0.58 -4.23 12.54
CA ALA A 177 0.28 -4.96 13.77
C ALA A 177 1.49 -5.75 14.28
N ALA A 178 2.22 -6.43 13.38
CA ALA A 178 3.42 -7.18 13.73
C ALA A 178 4.54 -6.28 14.26
N ALA A 179 4.70 -5.08 13.69
CA ALA A 179 5.72 -4.12 14.10
C ALA A 179 5.43 -3.48 15.46
N THR A 180 4.15 -3.36 15.83
CA THR A 180 3.70 -2.68 17.06
C THR A 180 3.28 -3.63 18.18
N ASP A 181 3.56 -4.93 18.04
CA ASP A 181 3.07 -5.99 18.94
C ASP A 181 1.53 -5.97 19.12
N GLY A 182 0.82 -5.62 18.06
CA GLY A 182 -0.63 -5.52 18.00
C GLY A 182 -1.30 -6.83 17.54
N ASP A 183 -2.61 -6.74 17.29
CA ASP A 183 -3.42 -7.87 16.82
C ASP A 183 -3.20 -8.10 15.31
N THR A 184 -2.57 -9.22 14.96
CA THR A 184 -2.31 -9.64 13.58
C THR A 184 -3.47 -10.41 12.94
N ASP A 185 -4.55 -10.67 13.66
CA ASP A 185 -5.74 -11.31 13.09
C ASP A 185 -6.42 -10.38 12.08
N LEU A 186 -6.76 -10.94 10.93
CA LEU A 186 -7.41 -10.24 9.83
C LEU A 186 -8.72 -10.93 9.46
N ASP A 187 -9.69 -10.13 9.04
CA ASP A 187 -10.96 -10.64 8.52
C ASP A 187 -10.76 -11.59 7.34
N GLY A 188 -11.37 -12.78 7.39
CA GLY A 188 -11.16 -13.83 6.41
C GLY A 188 -11.67 -13.49 5.00
N GLU A 189 -12.69 -12.63 4.87
CA GLU A 189 -13.17 -12.17 3.56
C GLU A 189 -12.19 -11.16 2.96
N LEU A 190 -11.64 -10.24 3.77
CA LEU A 190 -10.59 -9.32 3.34
C LEU A 190 -9.34 -10.08 2.87
N VAL A 191 -8.90 -11.06 3.65
CA VAL A 191 -7.76 -11.92 3.30
C VAL A 191 -8.03 -12.66 1.98
N THR A 192 -9.26 -13.16 1.78
CA THR A 192 -9.63 -13.86 0.55
C THR A 192 -9.62 -12.92 -0.66
N ALA A 193 -10.17 -11.71 -0.53
CA ALA A 193 -10.18 -10.71 -1.59
C ALA A 193 -8.76 -10.26 -1.96
N ALA A 194 -7.93 -9.98 -0.96
CA ALA A 194 -6.53 -9.64 -1.17
C ALA A 194 -5.74 -10.78 -1.84
N LEU A 195 -6.01 -12.04 -1.48
CA LEU A 195 -5.37 -13.20 -2.09
C LEU A 195 -5.78 -13.36 -3.57
N VAL A 196 -7.04 -13.10 -3.92
CA VAL A 196 -7.50 -13.08 -5.32
C VAL A 196 -6.70 -12.08 -6.15
N TYR A 197 -6.39 -10.91 -5.62
CA TYR A 197 -5.50 -9.94 -6.26
C TYR A 197 -4.05 -10.47 -6.31
N ALA A 198 -3.51 -10.89 -5.17
CA ALA A 198 -2.11 -11.32 -5.03
C ALA A 198 -1.73 -12.50 -5.95
N GLU A 199 -2.66 -13.42 -6.22
CA GLU A 199 -2.43 -14.56 -7.11
C GLU A 199 -2.19 -14.17 -8.58
N ARG A 200 -2.49 -12.91 -8.95
CA ARG A 200 -2.24 -12.36 -10.29
C ARG A 200 -0.88 -11.68 -10.42
N LEU A 201 -0.25 -11.35 -9.29
CA LEU A 201 1.07 -10.72 -9.30
C LEU A 201 2.12 -11.65 -9.93
N PRO A 202 3.16 -11.09 -10.55
CA PRO A 202 4.26 -11.88 -11.11
C PRO A 202 4.89 -12.83 -10.07
N LEU A 203 5.31 -14.01 -10.52
CA LEU A 203 5.93 -15.02 -9.64
C LEU A 203 7.34 -14.66 -9.19
N ASP A 204 7.99 -13.70 -9.83
CA ASP A 204 9.32 -13.19 -9.52
C ASP A 204 9.29 -11.91 -8.66
N GLY A 205 8.09 -11.53 -8.19
CA GLY A 205 7.89 -10.27 -7.47
C GLY A 205 8.02 -9.05 -8.38
N ILE A 206 8.06 -7.86 -7.79
CA ILE A 206 8.30 -6.61 -8.50
C ILE A 206 9.51 -5.95 -7.88
N LYS A 207 10.62 -5.89 -8.65
CA LYS A 207 11.91 -5.41 -8.15
C LYS A 207 11.80 -4.03 -7.48
N GLY A 208 12.14 -3.99 -6.20
CA GLY A 208 12.15 -2.78 -5.38
C GLY A 208 10.78 -2.37 -4.82
N LEU A 209 9.74 -3.22 -5.00
CA LEU A 209 8.38 -2.99 -4.48
C LEU A 209 7.83 -4.23 -3.76
N ILE A 210 7.94 -5.40 -4.38
CA ILE A 210 7.44 -6.65 -3.81
C ILE A 210 8.55 -7.68 -3.85
N ASP A 211 8.88 -8.24 -2.70
CA ASP A 211 9.84 -9.34 -2.60
C ASP A 211 9.34 -10.57 -3.37
N PRO A 212 10.24 -11.41 -3.88
CA PRO A 212 9.85 -12.66 -4.51
C PRO A 212 8.99 -13.51 -3.57
N PRO A 213 7.91 -14.14 -4.09
CA PRO A 213 7.03 -14.95 -3.28
C PRO A 213 7.79 -16.08 -2.58
N LEU A 214 7.38 -16.38 -1.35
CA LEU A 214 7.85 -17.55 -0.62
C LEU A 214 7.17 -18.82 -1.17
N ASP A 215 7.86 -19.94 -1.10
CA ASP A 215 7.27 -21.26 -1.40
C ASP A 215 6.30 -21.67 -0.28
N VAL A 216 5.01 -21.44 -0.50
CA VAL A 216 3.94 -21.75 0.45
C VAL A 216 3.04 -22.81 -0.15
N PRO A 217 2.77 -23.91 0.58
CA PRO A 217 1.86 -24.96 0.08
C PRO A 217 0.47 -24.42 -0.26
N PRO A 218 -0.16 -24.87 -1.36
CA PRO A 218 -1.53 -24.45 -1.71
C PRO A 218 -2.57 -24.78 -0.64
N SER A 219 -2.28 -25.75 0.24
CA SER A 219 -3.13 -26.14 1.37
C SER A 219 -2.94 -25.28 2.61
N ALA A 220 -2.02 -24.34 2.62
CA ALA A 220 -1.82 -23.42 3.75
C ALA A 220 -3.03 -22.51 3.93
N PRO A 221 -3.27 -22.01 5.16
CA PRO A 221 -4.32 -21.01 5.42
C PRO A 221 -4.23 -19.82 4.47
N PRO A 222 -5.37 -19.20 4.09
CA PRO A 222 -5.38 -18.08 3.15
C PRO A 222 -4.43 -16.94 3.54
N LEU A 223 -4.37 -16.56 4.82
CA LEU A 223 -3.46 -15.52 5.31
C LEU A 223 -1.98 -15.89 5.05
N VAL A 224 -1.59 -17.12 5.34
CA VAL A 224 -0.21 -17.59 5.10
C VAL A 224 0.13 -17.54 3.60
N ARG A 225 -0.82 -17.91 2.74
CA ARG A 225 -0.66 -17.82 1.29
C ARG A 225 -0.55 -16.37 0.83
N LEU A 226 -1.41 -15.48 1.34
CA LEU A 226 -1.38 -14.05 1.04
C LEU A 226 -0.03 -13.44 1.41
N LEU A 227 0.40 -13.59 2.66
CA LEU A 227 1.67 -13.08 3.15
C LEU A 227 2.86 -13.64 2.36
N GLY A 228 2.84 -14.94 2.07
CA GLY A 228 3.84 -15.58 1.24
C GLY A 228 3.93 -15.01 -0.17
N ARG A 229 2.81 -14.57 -0.77
CA ARG A 229 2.81 -13.91 -2.09
C ARG A 229 3.55 -12.57 -2.08
N PHE A 230 3.58 -11.89 -0.96
CA PHE A 230 4.30 -10.63 -0.76
C PHE A 230 5.67 -10.80 -0.07
N GLY A 231 6.19 -12.04 0.01
CA GLY A 231 7.50 -12.32 0.61
C GLY A 231 7.53 -12.29 2.14
N ARG A 232 6.37 -12.14 2.82
CA ARG A 232 6.26 -12.09 4.27
C ARG A 232 6.18 -13.49 4.88
N ARG A 233 6.75 -13.63 6.08
CA ARG A 233 6.63 -14.84 6.90
C ARG A 233 5.69 -14.54 8.06
N PRO A 234 4.57 -15.30 8.22
CA PRO A 234 3.68 -15.17 9.37
C PRO A 234 4.34 -15.67 10.65
#